data_b40a7ec84e5fbe5950d258949876fc4b
#
_entry.id   b40a7ec84e5fbe5950d258949876fc4b
#
_cell.length_a   1.000
_cell.length_b   1.000
_cell.length_c   1.000
_cell.angle_alpha   90.00
_cell.angle_beta   90.00
_cell.angle_gamma   90.00
#
_symmetry.space_group_name_H-M   'P 1'
#
loop_
_entity.id
_entity.type
_entity.pdbx_description
1 polymer ?
#
loop_
_entity_poly.entity_id
_entity_poly.type
_entity_poly.pdbx_seq_one_letter_code
_entity_poly.pdbx_strand_id
1 'polypeptide(L)'
;NQLMNAVAYLHSRNICHLDIRPENIFITKRTHDVLLANLANIYVSCTPSFFIFKEKYAAPELFKETTVPTPACDIYSLGRVMEYLYSYSHLSPGIRHIILKATRPEPAKRYADVEEMKKAFGTSRYIDWSVQAIKGVAAVTVILLAYYGLREEPADKETLQFIEEVKHINRQALETAEDRNRNYSIPL
;
A
#
# COMPACT_ATOMS: atom_id res chain seq x y z
N ASN A 1 4.46 -8.05 -2.38
CA ASN A 1 3.61 -8.99 -3.12
C ASN A 1 3.86 -10.46 -2.75
N GLN A 2 5.12 -10.92 -2.61
CA GLN A 2 5.43 -12.34 -2.32
C GLN A 2 4.77 -12.84 -1.02
N LEU A 3 4.83 -12.08 0.06
CA LEU A 3 4.16 -12.43 1.33
C LEU A 3 2.63 -12.56 1.15
N MET A 4 2.00 -11.62 0.46
CA MET A 4 0.56 -11.70 0.17
C MET A 4 0.22 -12.90 -0.70
N ASN A 5 1.08 -13.29 -1.66
CA ASN A 5 0.89 -14.51 -2.44
C ASN A 5 0.94 -15.77 -1.56
N ALA A 6 1.88 -15.84 -0.61
CA ALA A 6 1.96 -16.97 0.31
C ALA A 6 0.70 -17.07 1.19
N VAL A 7 0.20 -15.95 1.71
CA VAL A 7 -1.03 -15.93 2.52
C VAL A 7 -2.26 -16.28 1.67
N ALA A 8 -2.38 -15.74 0.44
CA ALA A 8 -3.47 -16.08 -0.47
C ALA A 8 -3.49 -17.58 -0.80
N TYR A 9 -2.32 -18.18 -0.98
CA TYR A 9 -2.20 -19.63 -1.18
C TYR A 9 -2.72 -20.42 0.02
N LEU A 10 -2.39 -20.02 1.25
CA LEU A 10 -2.94 -20.66 2.47
C LEU A 10 -4.47 -20.52 2.52
N HIS A 11 -4.98 -19.31 2.28
CA HIS A 11 -6.42 -19.04 2.29
C HIS A 11 -7.18 -19.85 1.24
N SER A 12 -6.59 -20.10 0.06
CA SER A 12 -7.19 -20.96 -0.98
C SER A 12 -7.33 -22.42 -0.53
N ARG A 13 -6.62 -22.83 0.53
CA ARG A 13 -6.68 -24.13 1.18
C ARG A 13 -7.50 -24.11 2.47
N ASN A 14 -8.23 -23.02 2.74
CA ASN A 14 -8.97 -22.79 3.99
C ASN A 14 -8.08 -22.81 5.25
N ILE A 15 -6.83 -22.36 5.10
CA ILE A 15 -5.84 -22.29 6.17
C ILE A 15 -5.61 -20.83 6.53
N CYS A 16 -5.81 -20.45 7.79
CA CYS A 16 -5.38 -19.18 8.36
C CYS A 16 -4.04 -19.37 9.06
N HIS A 17 -3.09 -18.46 8.85
CA HIS A 17 -1.76 -18.56 9.45
C HIS A 17 -1.74 -18.13 10.91
N LEU A 18 -2.43 -17.06 11.26
CA LEU A 18 -2.66 -16.50 12.61
C LEU A 18 -1.42 -16.01 13.38
N ASP A 19 -0.22 -16.10 12.81
CA ASP A 19 1.03 -15.59 13.40
C ASP A 19 1.93 -14.89 12.37
N ILE A 20 1.32 -14.04 11.51
CA ILE A 20 2.05 -13.24 10.54
C ILE A 20 2.68 -12.05 11.26
N ARG A 21 4.01 -12.10 11.41
CA ARG A 21 4.82 -11.10 12.10
C ARG A 21 6.25 -11.10 11.57
N PRO A 22 7.04 -10.02 11.76
CA PRO A 22 8.38 -9.93 11.20
C PRO A 22 9.30 -11.11 11.56
N GLU A 23 9.17 -11.67 12.76
CA GLU A 23 10.00 -12.79 13.23
C GLU A 23 9.73 -14.10 12.48
N ASN A 24 8.57 -14.22 11.83
CA ASN A 24 8.17 -15.37 11.02
C ASN A 24 8.33 -15.14 9.52
N ILE A 25 8.88 -13.99 9.12
CA ILE A 25 9.11 -13.62 7.72
C ILE A 25 10.61 -13.61 7.44
N PHE A 26 11.04 -14.49 6.56
CA PHE A 26 12.43 -14.62 6.18
C PHE A 26 12.63 -14.21 4.72
N ILE A 27 13.79 -13.63 4.42
CA ILE A 27 14.19 -13.28 3.07
C ILE A 27 15.44 -14.09 2.73
N THR A 28 15.37 -14.86 1.65
CA THR A 28 16.52 -15.65 1.18
C THR A 28 17.61 -14.72 0.66
N LYS A 29 18.86 -14.98 1.03
CA LYS A 29 20.00 -14.11 0.66
C LYS A 29 20.29 -14.12 -0.85
N ARG A 30 20.02 -15.21 -1.54
CA ARG A 30 20.41 -15.41 -2.94
C ARG A 30 19.33 -14.93 -3.91
N THR A 31 18.09 -15.32 -3.69
CA THR A 31 16.96 -15.06 -4.62
C THR A 31 16.06 -13.93 -4.14
N HIS A 32 16.25 -13.44 -2.90
CA HIS A 32 15.38 -12.46 -2.24
C HIS A 32 13.91 -12.90 -2.17
N ASP A 33 13.69 -14.23 -2.12
CA ASP A 33 12.35 -14.76 -1.93
C ASP A 33 11.91 -14.60 -0.48
N VAL A 34 10.63 -14.27 -0.31
CA VAL A 34 9.99 -14.15 0.99
C VAL A 34 9.40 -15.49 1.39
N LEU A 35 9.85 -16.00 2.52
CA LEU A 35 9.35 -17.22 3.15
C LEU A 35 8.56 -16.84 4.41
N LEU A 36 7.37 -17.41 4.52
CA LEU A 36 6.55 -17.32 5.74
C LEU A 36 6.67 -18.64 6.48
N ALA A 37 7.17 -18.59 7.70
CA ALA A 37 7.46 -19.75 8.54
C ALA A 37 6.57 -19.78 9.77
N ASN A 38 6.75 -20.83 10.59
CA ASN A 38 6.03 -21.05 11.84
C ASN A 38 4.53 -21.33 11.65
N LEU A 39 4.24 -22.37 10.90
CA LEU A 39 2.87 -22.87 10.68
C LEU A 39 2.28 -23.57 11.93
N ALA A 40 2.91 -23.47 13.09
CA ALA A 40 2.46 -24.14 14.31
C ALA A 40 1.13 -23.58 14.85
N ASN A 41 0.77 -22.36 14.49
CA ASN A 41 -0.50 -21.72 14.86
C ASN A 41 -1.57 -21.83 13.77
N ILE A 42 -1.36 -22.71 12.79
CA ILE A 42 -2.34 -22.91 11.72
C ILE A 42 -3.67 -23.36 12.34
N TYR A 43 -4.69 -22.56 12.10
CA TYR A 43 -6.05 -22.96 12.40
C TYR A 43 -6.60 -23.87 11.31
N VAL A 44 -6.75 -25.14 11.62
CA VAL A 44 -7.39 -26.13 10.73
C VAL A 44 -8.72 -26.63 11.31
N SER A 45 -8.98 -26.50 12.60
CA SER A 45 -10.24 -26.92 13.29
C SER A 45 -10.07 -26.98 14.82
N CYS A 46 -9.14 -26.25 15.41
CA CYS A 46 -8.93 -26.26 16.86
C CYS A 46 -9.55 -25.03 17.52
N THR A 47 -9.96 -25.19 18.78
CA THR A 47 -10.45 -24.07 19.57
C THR A 47 -9.36 -23.05 19.86
N PRO A 48 -9.65 -21.73 19.85
CA PRO A 48 -8.67 -20.65 20.03
C PRO A 48 -7.85 -20.71 21.34
N SER A 49 -8.24 -21.51 22.31
CA SER A 49 -7.70 -21.56 23.68
C SER A 49 -6.20 -21.91 23.76
N PHE A 50 -5.59 -22.37 22.70
CA PHE A 50 -4.18 -22.80 22.70
C PHE A 50 -3.23 -21.88 21.96
N PHE A 51 -3.72 -20.77 21.38
CA PHE A 51 -2.88 -19.87 20.60
C PHE A 51 -2.26 -18.77 21.48
N ILE A 52 -0.95 -18.64 21.41
CA ILE A 52 -0.23 -17.50 21.99
C ILE A 52 -0.11 -16.43 20.90
N PHE A 53 -1.01 -15.46 20.93
CA PHE A 53 -0.97 -14.34 19.98
C PHE A 53 -0.05 -13.22 20.49
N LYS A 54 0.72 -12.61 19.58
CA LYS A 54 1.40 -11.35 19.87
C LYS A 54 0.46 -10.19 19.60
N GLU A 55 -0.02 -9.52 20.63
CA GLU A 55 -0.99 -8.41 20.58
C GLU A 55 -0.68 -7.36 19.51
N LYS A 56 0.60 -7.07 19.29
CA LYS A 56 1.01 -6.06 18.29
C LYS A 56 0.58 -6.41 16.86
N TYR A 57 0.50 -7.69 16.49
CA TYR A 57 0.24 -8.15 15.12
C TYR A 57 -1.05 -8.93 14.99
N ALA A 58 -1.55 -9.49 16.06
CA ALA A 58 -2.78 -10.29 16.06
C ALA A 58 -4.03 -9.43 15.97
N ALA A 59 -5.02 -9.91 15.24
CA ALA A 59 -6.30 -9.24 15.10
C ALA A 59 -7.06 -9.20 16.42
N PRO A 60 -7.73 -8.08 16.77
CA PRO A 60 -8.34 -7.89 18.08
C PRO A 60 -9.44 -8.90 18.40
N GLU A 61 -10.10 -9.44 17.39
CA GLU A 61 -11.13 -10.47 17.58
C GLU A 61 -10.57 -11.80 18.07
N LEU A 62 -9.28 -12.09 17.84
CA LEU A 62 -8.65 -13.34 18.31
C LEU A 62 -8.50 -13.42 19.83
N PHE A 63 -8.64 -12.30 20.53
CA PHE A 63 -8.60 -12.25 22.01
C PHE A 63 -9.99 -12.46 22.65
N LYS A 64 -11.02 -12.71 21.84
CA LYS A 64 -12.36 -13.03 22.33
C LYS A 64 -12.56 -14.54 22.34
N GLU A 65 -12.98 -15.10 23.45
CA GLU A 65 -13.09 -16.56 23.69
C GLU A 65 -13.97 -17.30 22.67
N THR A 66 -14.94 -16.63 22.07
CA THR A 66 -15.92 -17.24 21.16
C THR A 66 -15.62 -17.04 19.68
N THR A 67 -14.48 -16.43 19.33
CA THR A 67 -14.19 -16.07 17.94
C THR A 67 -13.56 -17.24 17.19
N VAL A 68 -14.20 -17.63 16.09
CA VAL A 68 -13.61 -18.54 15.10
C VAL A 68 -12.69 -17.72 14.20
N PRO A 69 -11.39 -18.08 14.08
CA PRO A 69 -10.47 -17.40 13.20
C PRO A 69 -10.93 -17.43 11.74
N THR A 70 -10.75 -16.32 11.05
CA THR A 70 -11.10 -16.15 9.63
C THR A 70 -9.91 -15.57 8.86
N PRO A 71 -9.88 -15.64 7.53
CA PRO A 71 -8.87 -14.97 6.69
C PRO A 71 -8.69 -13.48 6.99
N ALA A 72 -9.71 -12.80 7.50
CA ALA A 72 -9.63 -11.41 7.92
C ALA A 72 -8.63 -11.15 9.06
N CYS A 73 -8.33 -12.17 9.89
CA CYS A 73 -7.30 -12.08 10.94
C CYS A 73 -5.90 -11.93 10.32
N ASP A 74 -5.60 -12.70 9.29
CA ASP A 74 -4.32 -12.62 8.57
C ASP A 74 -4.19 -11.30 7.79
N ILE A 75 -5.29 -10.79 7.25
CA ILE A 75 -5.32 -9.45 6.59
C ILE A 75 -4.95 -8.35 7.58
N TYR A 76 -5.47 -8.42 8.81
CA TYR A 76 -5.08 -7.49 9.87
C TYR A 76 -3.57 -7.59 10.15
N SER A 77 -3.06 -8.81 10.34
CA SER A 77 -1.64 -9.06 10.61
C SER A 77 -0.73 -8.55 9.47
N LEU A 78 -1.13 -8.75 8.20
CA LEU A 78 -0.45 -8.18 7.04
C LEU A 78 -0.40 -6.64 7.11
N GLY A 79 -1.50 -6.01 7.48
CA GLY A 79 -1.56 -4.55 7.67
C GLY A 79 -0.58 -4.07 8.75
N ARG A 80 -0.50 -4.78 9.89
CA ARG A 80 0.44 -4.47 10.99
C ARG A 80 1.90 -4.68 10.59
N VAL A 81 2.19 -5.72 9.80
CA VAL A 81 3.52 -5.93 9.24
C VAL A 81 3.89 -4.83 8.25
N MET A 82 2.96 -4.40 7.39
CA MET A 82 3.18 -3.26 6.50
C MET A 82 3.47 -1.98 7.29
N GLU A 83 2.69 -1.69 8.32
CA GLU A 83 2.92 -0.53 9.20
C GLU A 83 4.33 -0.56 9.82
N TYR A 84 4.78 -1.73 10.30
CA TYR A 84 6.13 -1.92 10.83
C TYR A 84 7.20 -1.67 9.76
N LEU A 85 7.06 -2.24 8.57
CA LEU A 85 8.03 -2.09 7.49
C LEU A 85 8.16 -0.65 6.99
N TYR A 86 7.06 0.09 6.98
CA TYR A 86 7.02 1.48 6.52
C TYR A 86 7.22 2.51 7.64
N SER A 87 7.36 2.07 8.91
CA SER A 87 7.57 2.99 10.05
C SER A 87 8.83 3.86 9.92
N TYR A 88 9.80 3.43 9.13
CA TYR A 88 11.07 4.12 8.90
C TYR A 88 11.12 4.88 7.56
N SER A 89 10.03 4.93 6.80
CA SER A 89 9.96 5.58 5.50
C SER A 89 8.78 6.54 5.40
N HIS A 90 8.84 7.47 4.45
CA HIS A 90 7.68 8.30 4.15
C HIS A 90 6.60 7.43 3.52
N LEU A 91 5.50 7.25 4.24
CA LEU A 91 4.31 6.56 3.75
C LEU A 91 3.62 7.37 2.66
N SER A 92 3.48 6.78 1.47
CA SER A 92 2.58 7.35 0.49
C SER A 92 1.13 7.30 0.97
N PRO A 93 0.27 8.24 0.56
CA PRO A 93 -1.14 8.24 0.94
C PRO A 93 -1.84 6.93 0.61
N GLY A 94 -1.52 6.32 -0.53
CA GLY A 94 -2.10 5.05 -0.95
C GLY A 94 -1.71 3.88 -0.04
N ILE A 95 -0.44 3.76 0.34
CA ILE A 95 0.01 2.73 1.30
C ILE A 95 -0.62 2.95 2.67
N ARG A 96 -0.70 4.20 3.12
CA ARG A 96 -1.37 4.54 4.38
C ARG A 96 -2.83 4.09 4.38
N HIS A 97 -3.55 4.34 3.29
CA HIS A 97 -4.94 3.90 3.14
C HIS A 97 -5.07 2.37 3.26
N ILE A 98 -4.16 1.62 2.60
CA ILE A 98 -4.17 0.15 2.65
C ILE A 98 -3.97 -0.34 4.07
N ILE A 99 -3.00 0.21 4.80
CA ILE A 99 -2.73 -0.14 6.19
C ILE A 99 -3.97 0.15 7.06
N LEU A 100 -4.53 1.35 6.97
CA LEU A 100 -5.70 1.76 7.73
C LEU A 100 -6.93 0.88 7.45
N LYS A 101 -7.16 0.48 6.19
CA LYS A 101 -8.26 -0.43 5.85
C LYS A 101 -8.01 -1.84 6.40
N ALA A 102 -6.79 -2.37 6.22
CA ALA A 102 -6.44 -3.71 6.69
C ALA A 102 -6.49 -3.85 8.21
N THR A 103 -6.12 -2.80 8.96
CA THR A 103 -6.05 -2.82 10.43
C THR A 103 -7.33 -2.33 11.12
N ARG A 104 -8.46 -2.24 10.42
CA ARG A 104 -9.74 -1.90 11.06
C ARG A 104 -10.10 -2.92 12.15
N PRO A 105 -10.61 -2.46 13.30
CA PRO A 105 -11.03 -3.36 14.38
C PRO A 105 -12.09 -4.37 13.92
N GLU A 106 -13.06 -3.93 13.12
CA GLU A 106 -14.14 -4.78 12.62
C GLU A 106 -13.68 -5.55 11.38
N PRO A 107 -13.69 -6.91 11.42
CA PRO A 107 -13.24 -7.73 10.29
C PRO A 107 -13.98 -7.43 8.98
N ALA A 108 -15.28 -7.17 9.02
CA ALA A 108 -16.12 -6.89 7.87
C ALA A 108 -15.77 -5.56 7.15
N LYS A 109 -15.04 -4.65 7.83
CA LYS A 109 -14.59 -3.37 7.25
C LYS A 109 -13.19 -3.45 6.65
N ARG A 110 -12.53 -4.60 6.72
CA ARG A 110 -11.24 -4.87 6.11
C ARG A 110 -11.40 -5.21 4.61
N TYR A 111 -10.36 -5.70 4.00
CA TYR A 111 -10.43 -6.31 2.67
C TYR A 111 -11.19 -7.65 2.75
N ALA A 112 -11.95 -7.98 1.71
CA ALA A 112 -12.70 -9.24 1.65
C ALA A 112 -11.74 -10.44 1.59
N ASP A 113 -10.65 -10.28 0.87
CA ASP A 113 -9.59 -11.26 0.74
C ASP A 113 -8.21 -10.62 0.51
N VAL A 114 -7.16 -11.44 0.51
CA VAL A 114 -5.78 -10.98 0.30
C VAL A 114 -5.56 -10.52 -1.16
N GLU A 115 -6.30 -11.06 -2.11
CA GLU A 115 -6.20 -10.66 -3.52
C GLU A 115 -6.75 -9.23 -3.74
N GLU A 116 -7.85 -8.85 -3.06
CA GLU A 116 -8.33 -7.47 -3.04
C GLU A 116 -7.28 -6.53 -2.46
N MET A 117 -6.68 -6.90 -1.31
CA MET A 117 -5.60 -6.11 -0.70
C MET A 117 -4.39 -5.98 -1.63
N LYS A 118 -4.01 -7.05 -2.32
CA LYS A 118 -2.89 -7.07 -3.28
C LYS A 118 -3.15 -6.19 -4.50
N LYS A 119 -4.38 -6.19 -5.03
CA LYS A 119 -4.80 -5.29 -6.11
C LYS A 119 -4.70 -3.82 -5.66
N ALA A 120 -5.21 -3.51 -4.48
CA ALA A 120 -5.10 -2.16 -3.91
C ALA A 120 -3.64 -1.72 -3.76
N PHE A 121 -2.76 -2.62 -3.30
CA PHE A 121 -1.33 -2.36 -3.18
C PHE A 121 -0.65 -2.10 -4.53
N GLY A 122 -0.99 -2.89 -5.56
CA GLY A 122 -0.48 -2.69 -6.92
C GLY A 122 -0.92 -1.35 -7.51
N THR A 123 -2.20 -1.01 -7.36
CA THR A 123 -2.78 0.26 -7.83
C THR A 123 -2.14 1.46 -7.12
N SER A 124 -1.96 1.39 -5.80
CA SER A 124 -1.31 2.44 -5.02
C SER A 124 0.10 2.72 -5.50
N ARG A 125 0.91 1.70 -5.74
CA ARG A 125 2.27 1.86 -6.27
C ARG A 125 2.29 2.51 -7.65
N TYR A 126 1.35 2.17 -8.51
CA TYR A 126 1.23 2.77 -9.84
C TYR A 126 0.88 4.27 -9.74
N ILE A 127 -0.07 4.63 -8.89
CA ILE A 127 -0.46 6.03 -8.66
C ILE A 127 0.72 6.82 -8.09
N ASP A 128 1.42 6.30 -7.08
CA ASP A 128 2.57 6.96 -6.49
C ASP A 128 3.68 7.21 -7.51
N TRP A 129 3.98 6.23 -8.36
CA TRP A 129 4.96 6.38 -9.43
C TRP A 129 4.52 7.43 -10.46
N SER A 130 3.23 7.44 -10.86
CA SER A 130 2.70 8.40 -11.83
C SER A 130 2.77 9.84 -11.31
N VAL A 131 2.45 10.05 -10.03
CA VAL A 131 2.56 11.36 -9.37
C VAL A 131 4.02 11.84 -9.33
N GLN A 132 4.99 10.97 -9.04
CA GLN A 132 6.40 11.34 -9.05
C GLN A 132 6.88 11.66 -10.47
N ALA A 133 6.44 10.93 -11.48
CA ALA A 133 6.75 11.20 -12.87
C ALA A 133 6.21 12.57 -13.32
N ILE A 134 4.96 12.89 -12.95
CA ILE A 134 4.34 14.20 -13.25
C ILE A 134 5.12 15.33 -12.59
N LYS A 135 5.50 15.18 -11.31
CA LYS A 135 6.34 16.17 -10.61
C LYS A 135 7.69 16.37 -11.29
N GLY A 136 8.32 15.29 -11.75
CA GLY A 136 9.57 15.33 -12.50
C GLY A 136 9.43 16.13 -13.80
N VAL A 137 8.40 15.84 -14.59
CA VAL A 137 8.10 16.57 -15.82
C VAL A 137 7.84 18.06 -15.55
N ALA A 138 7.03 18.38 -14.54
CA ALA A 138 6.75 19.76 -14.15
C ALA A 138 8.02 20.52 -13.73
N ALA A 139 8.91 19.88 -12.97
CA ALA A 139 10.19 20.49 -12.58
C ALA A 139 11.09 20.79 -13.80
N VAL A 140 11.21 19.84 -14.72
CA VAL A 140 11.96 20.05 -15.98
C VAL A 140 11.36 21.19 -16.81
N THR A 141 10.03 21.25 -16.89
CA THR A 141 9.33 22.32 -17.62
C THR A 141 9.62 23.70 -16.99
N VAL A 142 9.58 23.81 -15.66
CA VAL A 142 9.91 25.07 -14.96
C VAL A 142 11.36 25.48 -15.23
N ILE A 143 12.30 24.54 -15.22
CA ILE A 143 13.71 24.82 -15.53
C ILE A 143 13.86 25.30 -16.97
N LEU A 144 13.19 24.65 -17.93
CA LEU A 144 13.23 25.07 -19.33
C LEU A 144 12.62 26.47 -19.53
N LEU A 145 11.47 26.75 -18.90
CA LEU A 145 10.85 28.06 -18.93
C LEU A 145 11.74 29.15 -18.32
N ALA A 146 12.42 28.86 -17.21
CA ALA A 146 13.40 29.78 -16.62
C ALA A 146 14.59 29.99 -17.55
N TYR A 147 15.12 28.94 -18.15
CA TYR A 147 16.24 29.02 -19.09
C TYR A 147 15.90 29.85 -20.34
N TYR A 148 14.73 29.65 -20.96
CA TYR A 148 14.29 30.41 -22.10
C TYR A 148 13.84 31.82 -21.73
N GLY A 149 13.24 32.03 -20.55
CA GLY A 149 12.85 33.36 -20.07
C GLY A 149 14.02 34.26 -19.66
N LEU A 150 15.20 33.68 -19.33
CA LEU A 150 16.43 34.42 -19.03
C LEU A 150 17.27 34.75 -20.30
N ARG A 151 16.92 34.17 -21.45
CA ARG A 151 17.53 34.56 -22.70
C ARG A 151 16.89 35.87 -23.20
N GLU A 152 17.71 36.90 -23.41
CA GLU A 152 17.29 38.22 -23.86
C GLU A 152 16.72 38.23 -25.29
N GLU A 153 16.68 37.12 -26.03
CA GLU A 153 15.98 37.02 -27.28
C GLU A 153 14.48 36.85 -27.06
N PRO A 154 13.63 37.72 -27.64
CA PRO A 154 12.18 37.55 -27.50
C PRO A 154 11.81 36.22 -28.14
N ALA A 155 11.26 35.31 -27.35
CA ALA A 155 10.73 34.06 -27.84
C ALA A 155 9.75 34.32 -28.98
N ASP A 156 9.91 33.61 -30.11
CA ASP A 156 8.97 33.73 -31.22
C ASP A 156 7.56 33.33 -30.78
N LYS A 157 6.56 33.71 -31.55
CA LYS A 157 5.15 33.46 -31.20
C LYS A 157 4.85 31.98 -31.02
N GLU A 158 5.54 31.08 -31.73
CA GLU A 158 5.35 29.62 -31.61
C GLU A 158 5.88 29.08 -30.27
N THR A 159 7.05 29.58 -29.85
CA THR A 159 7.63 29.22 -28.53
C THR A 159 6.74 29.69 -27.38
N LEU A 160 6.15 30.90 -27.46
CA LEU A 160 5.23 31.42 -26.46
C LEU A 160 3.92 30.62 -26.42
N GLN A 161 3.37 30.22 -27.56
CA GLN A 161 2.19 29.35 -27.61
C GLN A 161 2.48 27.97 -27.02
N PHE A 162 3.59 27.36 -27.37
CA PHE A 162 4.01 26.09 -26.81
C PHE A 162 4.17 26.14 -25.26
N ILE A 163 4.79 27.24 -24.77
CA ILE A 163 4.93 27.46 -23.32
C ILE A 163 3.56 27.53 -22.60
N GLU A 164 2.60 28.24 -23.21
CA GLU A 164 1.25 28.34 -22.62
C GLU A 164 0.49 27.01 -22.67
N GLU A 165 0.64 26.25 -23.74
CA GLU A 165 0.03 24.91 -23.87
C GLU A 165 0.60 23.93 -22.84
N VAL A 166 1.92 23.93 -22.64
CA VAL A 166 2.59 23.11 -21.62
C VAL A 166 2.15 23.51 -20.20
N LYS A 167 2.00 24.81 -19.92
CA LYS A 167 1.47 25.30 -18.64
C LYS A 167 0.05 24.82 -18.41
N HIS A 168 -0.80 24.84 -19.45
CA HIS A 168 -2.19 24.37 -19.34
C HIS A 168 -2.25 22.87 -19.04
N ILE A 169 -1.48 22.05 -19.78
CA ILE A 169 -1.41 20.59 -19.56
C ILE A 169 -0.93 20.27 -18.14
N ASN A 170 0.12 20.95 -17.67
CA ASN A 170 0.63 20.75 -16.32
C ASN A 170 -0.40 21.12 -15.23
N ARG A 171 -1.18 22.17 -15.44
CA ARG A 171 -2.25 22.58 -14.51
C ARG A 171 -3.35 21.54 -14.44
N GLN A 172 -3.82 21.03 -15.58
CA GLN A 172 -4.82 19.96 -15.63
C GLN A 172 -4.32 18.67 -14.97
N ALA A 173 -3.04 18.32 -15.19
CA ALA A 173 -2.43 17.14 -14.58
C ALA A 173 -2.36 17.26 -13.04
N LEU A 174 -2.02 18.45 -12.54
CA LEU A 174 -1.99 18.74 -11.10
C LEU A 174 -3.40 18.68 -10.48
N GLU A 175 -4.39 19.32 -11.10
CA GLU A 175 -5.79 19.29 -10.64
C GLU A 175 -6.34 17.84 -10.61
N THR A 176 -6.05 17.06 -11.66
CA THR A 176 -6.45 15.66 -11.73
C THR A 176 -5.79 14.81 -10.64
N ALA A 177 -4.52 15.08 -10.32
CA ALA A 177 -3.80 14.40 -9.25
C ALA A 177 -4.32 14.78 -7.86
N GLU A 178 -4.68 16.05 -7.65
CA GLU A 178 -5.27 16.55 -6.41
C GLU A 178 -6.68 16.00 -6.17
N ASP A 179 -7.51 15.93 -7.21
CA ASP A 179 -8.86 15.37 -7.14
C ASP A 179 -8.84 13.87 -6.86
N ARG A 180 -7.89 13.14 -7.46
CA ARG A 180 -7.66 11.73 -7.09
C ARG A 180 -7.24 11.60 -5.64
N ASN A 181 -6.36 12.47 -5.16
CA ASN A 181 -5.89 12.43 -3.76
C ASN A 181 -7.01 12.78 -2.77
N ARG A 182 -7.92 13.70 -3.12
CA ARG A 182 -9.12 14.03 -2.33
C ARG A 182 -10.11 12.86 -2.25
N ASN A 183 -10.31 12.14 -3.33
CA ASN A 183 -11.21 10.98 -3.37
C ASN A 183 -10.69 9.77 -2.57
N TYR A 184 -9.39 9.75 -2.23
CA TYR A 184 -8.78 8.76 -1.34
C TYR A 184 -8.58 9.25 0.10
N SER A 185 -8.95 10.48 0.41
CA SER A 185 -8.94 11.01 1.78
C SER A 185 -10.16 10.46 2.52
N ILE A 186 -9.95 9.57 3.47
CA ILE A 186 -11.01 9.09 4.36
C ILE A 186 -11.37 10.24 5.29
N PRO A 187 -12.66 10.60 5.45
CA PRO A 187 -13.06 11.43 6.58
C PRO A 187 -12.71 10.68 7.88
N LEU A 188 -12.08 11.39 8.80
CA LEU A 188 -11.77 10.95 10.17
C LEU A 188 -13.05 10.64 10.95
#